data_8072bd2a6d696b637ff33965d3d459df
#
_entry.id   8072bd2a6d696b637ff33965d3d459df
#
_cell.length_a   1.000
_cell.length_b   1.000
_cell.length_c   1.000
_cell.angle_alpha   90.00
_cell.angle_beta   90.00
_cell.angle_gamma   90.00
#
_symmetry.space_group_name_H-M   'P 1'
#
loop_
_entity.id
_entity.type
_entity.pdbx_description
1 polymer ?
#
loop_
_entity_poly.entity_id
_entity_poly.type
_entity_poly.pdbx_seq_one_letter_code
_entity_poly.pdbx_strand_id
1 'polypeptide(L)'
;AAAPIDAVVLADGARNITLENCEIGHIGTYAVWFRQGCRDAVIRHCHLHDFGAGGVRIGEAVLPSNPAKETSRVTVDNNIIRHGGSIFPCAVGVWIGFSPDNQITHNEIADLFYTGISVGWRWGYDESNCKHNDISFNHVHHLGWGLLSDMGGIYTLGPSEGTTVRNNVFHDIYAYSYGGWGLYTDEGSTGILFENNLVYATKTGSFHQHYGRENILRNNILVNSQEHQLQVTRVEDHLSFTFENNLVYWTNQSPALAGPWEKNRQLTRRNCYWNASGSPVRFADKPLAAWQNTRIPAPTATNNPPNLPAWAGQGREQCSVVADPLFVNAAK
;
A
#
# COMPACT_ATOMS: atom_id res chain seq x y z
N ALA A 1 -8.33 -11.51 -0.14
CA ALA A 1 -7.84 -11.86 1.19
C ALA A 1 -8.77 -12.88 1.84
N ALA A 2 -8.26 -13.94 2.41
CA ALA A 2 -9.00 -15.04 3.01
C ALA A 2 -9.73 -14.60 4.32
N ALA A 3 -10.59 -13.60 4.24
CA ALA A 3 -11.26 -12.98 5.39
C ALA A 3 -12.16 -13.90 6.23
N PRO A 4 -12.80 -14.96 5.69
CA PRO A 4 -13.60 -15.88 6.50
C PRO A 4 -12.80 -17.03 7.14
N ILE A 5 -11.49 -17.15 6.86
CA ILE A 5 -10.69 -18.26 7.37
C ILE A 5 -10.34 -18.03 8.85
N ASP A 6 -10.54 -19.05 9.68
CA ASP A 6 -10.23 -19.02 11.11
C ASP A 6 -8.71 -18.98 11.40
N ALA A 7 -8.36 -18.82 12.66
CA ALA A 7 -7.00 -18.85 13.14
C ALA A 7 -6.83 -19.88 14.27
N VAL A 8 -5.61 -20.39 14.44
CA VAL A 8 -5.27 -21.32 15.52
C VAL A 8 -5.40 -20.63 16.87
N VAL A 9 -4.94 -19.38 16.98
CA VAL A 9 -5.15 -18.53 18.15
C VAL A 9 -6.22 -17.51 17.80
N LEU A 10 -7.44 -17.70 18.29
CA LEU A 10 -8.56 -16.79 18.09
C LEU A 10 -8.97 -16.17 19.42
N ALA A 11 -9.09 -14.84 19.43
CA ALA A 11 -9.47 -14.11 20.63
C ALA A 11 -10.65 -13.18 20.39
N ASP A 12 -11.61 -13.18 21.32
CA ASP A 12 -12.72 -12.24 21.43
C ASP A 12 -12.69 -11.57 22.78
N GLY A 13 -12.86 -10.24 22.83
CA GLY A 13 -12.91 -9.45 24.05
C GLY A 13 -11.59 -9.44 24.85
N ALA A 14 -10.52 -9.98 24.29
CA ALA A 14 -9.24 -10.06 24.98
C ALA A 14 -8.60 -8.67 25.12
N ARG A 15 -8.02 -8.42 26.30
CA ARG A 15 -7.36 -7.14 26.59
C ARG A 15 -6.02 -7.38 27.26
N ASN A 16 -5.04 -6.54 26.90
CA ASN A 16 -3.68 -6.62 27.48
C ASN A 16 -3.06 -8.02 27.33
N ILE A 17 -3.29 -8.67 26.18
CA ILE A 17 -2.69 -9.98 25.85
C ILE A 17 -1.37 -9.75 25.14
N THR A 18 -0.35 -10.49 25.56
CA THR A 18 0.94 -10.50 24.88
C THR A 18 1.30 -11.92 24.46
N LEU A 19 1.57 -12.10 23.17
CA LEU A 19 2.25 -13.26 22.61
C LEU A 19 3.69 -12.84 22.33
N GLU A 20 4.64 -13.40 23.04
CA GLU A 20 6.05 -13.01 22.95
C GLU A 20 6.95 -14.24 22.92
N ASN A 21 7.98 -14.19 22.06
CA ASN A 21 8.95 -15.27 21.90
C ASN A 21 8.29 -16.62 21.59
N CYS A 22 7.21 -16.61 20.81
CA CYS A 22 6.45 -17.79 20.44
C CYS A 22 6.78 -18.23 19.01
N GLU A 23 6.68 -19.53 18.77
CA GLU A 23 6.65 -20.10 17.43
C GLU A 23 5.25 -20.68 17.17
N ILE A 24 4.66 -20.31 16.02
CA ILE A 24 3.41 -20.87 15.50
C ILE A 24 3.65 -21.26 14.05
N GLY A 25 3.67 -22.53 13.79
CA GLY A 25 3.96 -23.06 12.46
C GLY A 25 3.26 -24.37 12.15
N HIS A 26 3.35 -24.84 10.90
CA HIS A 26 2.76 -26.09 10.41
C HIS A 26 1.25 -26.16 10.60
N ILE A 27 0.55 -25.06 10.29
CA ILE A 27 -0.89 -24.90 10.53
C ILE A 27 -1.67 -24.74 9.23
N GLY A 28 -2.91 -25.22 9.18
CA GLY A 28 -3.76 -25.15 8.00
C GLY A 28 -4.52 -23.83 7.80
N THR A 29 -4.44 -22.88 8.74
CA THR A 29 -5.24 -21.65 8.78
C THR A 29 -4.36 -20.41 9.00
N TYR A 30 -4.93 -19.30 9.52
CA TYR A 30 -4.15 -18.18 10.06
C TYR A 30 -3.50 -18.54 11.41
N ALA A 31 -2.39 -17.90 11.75
CA ALA A 31 -1.77 -18.09 13.03
C ALA A 31 -2.56 -17.44 14.17
N VAL A 32 -2.86 -16.14 14.07
CA VAL A 32 -3.51 -15.36 15.13
C VAL A 32 -4.64 -14.50 14.56
N TRP A 33 -5.76 -14.42 15.27
CA TRP A 33 -6.85 -13.51 14.99
C TRP A 33 -7.38 -12.82 16.25
N PHE A 34 -7.11 -11.53 16.40
CA PHE A 34 -7.81 -10.68 17.37
C PHE A 34 -9.10 -10.18 16.72
N ARG A 35 -10.22 -10.87 16.97
CA ARG A 35 -11.45 -10.74 16.20
C ARG A 35 -12.31 -9.58 16.67
N GLN A 36 -13.08 -9.73 17.72
CA GLN A 36 -14.04 -8.74 18.22
C GLN A 36 -13.66 -8.23 19.61
N GLY A 37 -13.71 -6.90 19.82
CA GLY A 37 -13.55 -6.29 21.13
C GLY A 37 -12.18 -6.47 21.78
N CYS A 38 -11.19 -6.91 21.03
CA CYS A 38 -9.83 -7.04 21.53
C CYS A 38 -9.14 -5.70 21.57
N ARG A 39 -8.39 -5.42 22.64
CA ARG A 39 -7.69 -4.15 22.82
C ARG A 39 -6.36 -4.33 23.51
N ASP A 40 -5.40 -3.47 23.11
CA ASP A 40 -4.09 -3.42 23.76
C ASP A 40 -3.38 -4.80 23.73
N ALA A 41 -3.51 -5.52 22.61
CA ALA A 41 -2.87 -6.80 22.38
C ALA A 41 -1.53 -6.62 21.67
N VAL A 42 -0.56 -7.48 21.99
CA VAL A 42 0.80 -7.41 21.43
C VAL A 42 1.21 -8.79 20.92
N ILE A 43 1.77 -8.83 19.71
CA ILE A 43 2.52 -9.97 19.17
C ILE A 43 3.93 -9.47 18.89
N ARG A 44 4.94 -10.00 19.56
CA ARG A 44 6.31 -9.56 19.34
C ARG A 44 7.33 -10.67 19.50
N HIS A 45 8.44 -10.54 18.75
CA HIS A 45 9.54 -11.48 18.75
C HIS A 45 9.10 -12.93 18.47
N CYS A 46 8.05 -13.08 17.64
CA CYS A 46 7.50 -14.38 17.30
C CYS A 46 7.96 -14.82 15.90
N HIS A 47 8.04 -16.13 15.71
CA HIS A 47 8.21 -16.76 14.41
C HIS A 47 6.89 -17.40 14.00
N LEU A 48 6.20 -16.79 13.05
CA LEU A 48 4.92 -17.26 12.52
C LEU A 48 5.18 -17.75 11.09
N HIS A 49 5.01 -19.06 10.83
CA HIS A 49 5.44 -19.61 9.53
C HIS A 49 4.69 -20.89 9.13
N ASP A 50 4.83 -21.26 7.86
CA ASP A 50 4.25 -22.48 7.27
C ASP A 50 2.74 -22.57 7.53
N PHE A 51 2.02 -21.61 6.94
CA PHE A 51 0.57 -21.47 7.10
C PHE A 51 -0.19 -22.03 5.89
N GLY A 52 -1.33 -22.65 6.14
CA GLY A 52 -2.34 -22.88 5.11
C GLY A 52 -2.97 -21.58 4.62
N ALA A 53 -3.13 -20.60 5.50
CA ALA A 53 -3.59 -19.24 5.16
C ALA A 53 -2.49 -18.20 5.41
N GLY A 54 -2.60 -17.36 6.41
CA GLY A 54 -1.67 -16.25 6.63
C GLY A 54 -1.25 -16.09 8.10
N GLY A 55 -0.61 -14.96 8.40
CA GLY A 55 -0.05 -14.70 9.72
C GLY A 55 -1.09 -14.15 10.70
N VAL A 56 -1.32 -12.84 10.69
CA VAL A 56 -2.11 -12.15 11.72
C VAL A 56 -3.35 -11.48 11.12
N ARG A 57 -4.47 -11.62 11.80
CA ARG A 57 -5.71 -10.90 11.50
C ARG A 57 -6.12 -10.01 12.67
N ILE A 58 -6.56 -8.79 12.36
CA ILE A 58 -6.95 -7.78 13.34
C ILE A 58 -8.33 -7.21 12.94
N GLY A 59 -9.30 -7.34 13.84
CA GLY A 59 -10.67 -6.93 13.57
C GLY A 59 -11.43 -7.87 12.66
N GLU A 60 -12.55 -7.41 12.13
CA GLU A 60 -13.46 -8.15 11.27
C GLU A 60 -13.66 -7.51 9.89
N ALA A 61 -14.27 -8.27 8.99
CA ALA A 61 -14.65 -7.81 7.65
C ALA A 61 -15.97 -7.00 7.67
N VAL A 62 -16.52 -6.72 8.82
CA VAL A 62 -17.74 -5.93 9.03
C VAL A 62 -17.50 -4.84 10.07
N LEU A 63 -18.11 -3.69 9.85
CA LEU A 63 -18.02 -2.57 10.79
C LEU A 63 -18.62 -2.98 12.14
N PRO A 64 -17.94 -2.70 13.29
CA PRO A 64 -18.46 -3.10 14.60
C PRO A 64 -19.82 -2.48 14.88
N SER A 65 -20.78 -3.29 15.33
CA SER A 65 -22.14 -2.84 15.63
C SER A 65 -22.24 -1.94 16.86
N ASN A 66 -21.21 -1.92 17.70
CA ASN A 66 -21.08 -1.04 18.86
C ASN A 66 -19.61 -0.95 19.31
N PRO A 67 -19.22 0.07 20.09
CA PRO A 67 -17.84 0.25 20.53
C PRO A 67 -17.23 -0.90 21.34
N ALA A 68 -18.04 -1.71 22.01
CA ALA A 68 -17.53 -2.85 22.80
C ALA A 68 -16.99 -3.97 21.92
N LYS A 69 -17.48 -4.06 20.67
CA LYS A 69 -17.02 -5.03 19.67
C LYS A 69 -15.86 -4.54 18.82
N GLU A 70 -15.47 -3.28 18.93
CA GLU A 70 -14.34 -2.74 18.19
C GLU A 70 -13.02 -3.30 18.72
N THR A 71 -12.27 -3.94 17.83
CA THR A 71 -10.88 -4.32 18.06
C THR A 71 -9.99 -3.14 17.69
N SER A 72 -9.03 -2.77 18.55
CA SER A 72 -8.14 -1.63 18.32
C SER A 72 -6.86 -1.72 19.14
N ARG A 73 -5.86 -0.91 18.78
CA ARG A 73 -4.57 -0.80 19.48
C ARG A 73 -3.87 -2.15 19.63
N VAL A 74 -3.84 -2.89 18.52
CA VAL A 74 -3.06 -4.14 18.42
C VAL A 74 -1.69 -3.79 17.86
N THR A 75 -0.65 -4.30 18.51
CA THR A 75 0.74 -4.16 18.09
C THR A 75 1.26 -5.49 17.56
N VAL A 76 1.77 -5.50 16.34
CA VAL A 76 2.50 -6.61 15.72
C VAL A 76 3.90 -6.09 15.44
N ASP A 77 4.87 -6.42 16.33
CA ASP A 77 6.18 -5.80 16.31
C ASP A 77 7.32 -6.82 16.35
N ASN A 78 8.28 -6.63 15.46
CA ASN A 78 9.53 -7.41 15.43
C ASN A 78 9.30 -8.92 15.34
N ASN A 79 8.46 -9.34 14.39
CA ASN A 79 8.16 -10.75 14.13
C ASN A 79 8.72 -11.17 12.77
N ILE A 80 8.91 -12.48 12.57
CA ILE A 80 9.13 -13.10 11.28
C ILE A 80 7.83 -13.82 10.89
N ILE A 81 7.21 -13.40 9.77
CA ILE A 81 5.92 -13.91 9.26
C ILE A 81 6.14 -14.37 7.83
N ARG A 82 6.19 -15.68 7.58
CA ARG A 82 6.56 -16.17 6.25
C ARG A 82 6.01 -17.55 5.89
N HIS A 83 6.14 -17.93 4.61
CA HIS A 83 5.69 -19.21 4.07
C HIS A 83 4.18 -19.43 4.26
N GLY A 84 3.35 -18.54 3.73
CA GLY A 84 1.89 -18.62 3.85
C GLY A 84 1.17 -18.86 2.53
N GLY A 85 -0.13 -19.21 2.64
CA GLY A 85 -1.01 -19.39 1.50
C GLY A 85 -0.96 -20.78 0.87
N SER A 86 -0.39 -21.77 1.53
CA SER A 86 -0.23 -23.13 0.97
C SER A 86 -1.56 -23.84 0.68
N ILE A 87 -2.63 -23.49 1.41
CA ILE A 87 -4.00 -24.01 1.20
C ILE A 87 -4.93 -22.89 0.67
N PHE A 88 -4.80 -21.69 1.23
CA PHE A 88 -5.59 -20.51 0.86
C PHE A 88 -4.68 -19.44 0.28
N PRO A 89 -4.28 -19.52 -1.00
CA PRO A 89 -3.26 -18.64 -1.58
C PRO A 89 -3.62 -17.16 -1.56
N CYS A 90 -4.90 -16.79 -1.43
CA CYS A 90 -5.35 -15.40 -1.29
C CYS A 90 -5.21 -14.84 0.15
N ALA A 91 -4.62 -15.57 1.08
CA ALA A 91 -4.36 -15.09 2.42
C ALA A 91 -3.19 -14.08 2.46
N VAL A 92 -3.13 -13.26 3.50
CA VAL A 92 -2.16 -12.17 3.64
C VAL A 92 -1.30 -12.34 4.90
N GLY A 93 -0.13 -11.72 4.91
CA GLY A 93 0.76 -11.78 6.08
C GLY A 93 0.14 -11.12 7.31
N VAL A 94 -0.28 -9.86 7.18
CA VAL A 94 -1.03 -9.13 8.21
C VAL A 94 -2.25 -8.47 7.57
N TRP A 95 -3.44 -8.80 8.07
CA TRP A 95 -4.70 -8.23 7.62
C TRP A 95 -5.35 -7.39 8.73
N ILE A 96 -5.64 -6.12 8.44
CA ILE A 96 -6.42 -5.23 9.30
C ILE A 96 -7.77 -4.99 8.62
N GLY A 97 -8.85 -5.43 9.25
CA GLY A 97 -10.22 -5.18 8.79
C GLY A 97 -10.74 -3.83 9.27
N PHE A 98 -11.90 -3.81 9.90
CA PHE A 98 -12.44 -2.64 10.56
C PHE A 98 -11.85 -2.47 11.97
N SER A 99 -10.64 -1.94 12.05
CA SER A 99 -9.88 -1.80 13.31
C SER A 99 -8.95 -0.57 13.26
N PRO A 100 -9.08 0.37 14.20
CA PRO A 100 -8.22 1.55 14.26
C PRO A 100 -7.01 1.38 15.19
N ASP A 101 -6.09 2.35 15.12
CA ASP A 101 -5.01 2.61 16.05
C ASP A 101 -4.01 1.45 16.23
N ASN A 102 -3.82 0.60 15.21
CA ASN A 102 -2.90 -0.52 15.27
C ASN A 102 -1.48 -0.12 14.86
N GLN A 103 -0.50 -0.89 15.32
CA GLN A 103 0.92 -0.72 15.00
C GLN A 103 1.45 -2.03 14.38
N ILE A 104 1.91 -1.97 13.14
CA ILE A 104 2.57 -3.08 12.44
C ILE A 104 3.98 -2.62 12.15
N THR A 105 4.92 -3.04 13.00
CA THR A 105 6.25 -2.42 13.03
C THR A 105 7.37 -3.46 13.09
N HIS A 106 8.50 -3.18 12.40
CA HIS A 106 9.73 -3.98 12.44
C HIS A 106 9.57 -5.47 12.07
N ASN A 107 8.55 -5.83 11.30
CA ASN A 107 8.33 -7.22 10.92
C ASN A 107 9.05 -7.55 9.60
N GLU A 108 9.56 -8.78 9.49
CA GLU A 108 9.84 -9.42 8.20
C GLU A 108 8.58 -10.19 7.77
N ILE A 109 8.04 -9.84 6.58
CA ILE A 109 6.85 -10.48 6.01
C ILE A 109 7.20 -10.96 4.61
N ALA A 110 7.27 -12.28 4.41
CA ALA A 110 7.79 -12.84 3.17
C ALA A 110 7.14 -14.16 2.76
N ASP A 111 7.43 -14.58 1.53
CA ASP A 111 7.06 -15.89 1.00
C ASP A 111 5.56 -16.19 1.06
N LEU A 112 4.75 -15.25 0.54
CA LEU A 112 3.30 -15.37 0.46
C LEU A 112 2.85 -15.37 -1.00
N PHE A 113 1.77 -16.07 -1.32
CA PHE A 113 1.19 -16.10 -2.66
C PHE A 113 0.32 -14.87 -2.99
N TYR A 114 0.09 -14.01 -2.02
CA TYR A 114 -0.70 -12.80 -2.17
C TYR A 114 -0.03 -11.61 -1.44
N THR A 115 -0.81 -10.64 -1.02
CA THR A 115 -0.41 -9.39 -0.39
C THR A 115 0.32 -9.60 0.96
N GLY A 116 1.35 -8.81 1.22
CA GLY A 116 2.05 -8.83 2.50
C GLY A 116 1.23 -8.23 3.64
N ILE A 117 0.80 -6.97 3.48
CA ILE A 117 -0.02 -6.24 4.47
C ILE A 117 -1.27 -5.70 3.79
N SER A 118 -2.46 -5.97 4.35
CA SER A 118 -3.74 -5.43 3.87
C SER A 118 -4.37 -4.57 4.95
N VAL A 119 -4.78 -3.33 4.60
CA VAL A 119 -5.34 -2.34 5.52
C VAL A 119 -6.70 -1.86 5.02
N GLY A 120 -7.75 -2.11 5.80
CA GLY A 120 -9.11 -1.76 5.46
C GLY A 120 -9.88 -2.87 4.74
N TRP A 121 -11.20 -2.77 4.80
CA TRP A 121 -12.13 -3.73 4.16
C TRP A 121 -13.42 -3.06 3.71
N ARG A 122 -13.31 -1.85 3.12
CA ARG A 122 -14.45 -1.08 2.62
C ARG A 122 -14.25 -0.70 1.16
N TRP A 123 -15.06 -1.24 0.26
CA TRP A 123 -15.07 -0.81 -1.14
C TRP A 123 -15.77 0.55 -1.25
N GLY A 124 -15.08 1.54 -1.83
CA GLY A 124 -15.58 2.90 -1.97
C GLY A 124 -15.40 3.77 -0.73
N TYR A 125 -16.24 4.79 -0.59
CA TYR A 125 -16.06 5.89 0.37
C TYR A 125 -17.01 5.85 1.57
N ASP A 126 -17.74 4.76 1.75
CA ASP A 126 -18.63 4.61 2.90
C ASP A 126 -17.83 4.54 4.21
N GLU A 127 -18.53 4.66 5.32
CA GLU A 127 -17.95 4.68 6.66
C GLU A 127 -16.99 3.53 6.92
N SER A 128 -15.84 3.87 7.48
CA SER A 128 -14.81 2.93 7.94
C SER A 128 -14.19 3.47 9.23
N ASN A 129 -13.92 2.58 10.18
CA ASN A 129 -13.14 2.88 11.38
C ASN A 129 -11.68 2.40 11.28
N CYS A 130 -11.25 1.87 10.14
CA CYS A 130 -9.86 1.48 9.92
C CYS A 130 -8.97 2.71 9.74
N LYS A 131 -8.69 3.42 10.84
CA LYS A 131 -8.00 4.72 10.85
C LYS A 131 -6.81 4.73 11.78
N HIS A 132 -5.88 5.69 11.57
CA HIS A 132 -4.74 5.93 12.45
C HIS A 132 -3.84 4.70 12.68
N ASN A 133 -3.73 3.81 11.69
CA ASN A 133 -2.83 2.67 11.76
C ASN A 133 -1.40 3.10 11.40
N ASP A 134 -0.40 2.63 12.13
CA ASP A 134 1.02 2.87 11.85
C ASP A 134 1.66 1.59 11.28
N ILE A 135 2.04 1.65 10.00
CA ILE A 135 2.70 0.56 9.27
C ILE A 135 4.12 1.02 8.99
N SER A 136 5.09 0.65 9.84
CA SER A 136 6.41 1.24 9.72
C SER A 136 7.57 0.30 10.02
N PHE A 137 8.70 0.54 9.36
CA PHE A 137 9.94 -0.22 9.53
C PHE A 137 9.82 -1.71 9.20
N ASN A 138 8.85 -2.12 8.37
CA ASN A 138 8.70 -3.50 7.96
C ASN A 138 9.54 -3.80 6.72
N HIS A 139 9.99 -5.04 6.61
CA HIS A 139 10.63 -5.62 5.44
C HIS A 139 9.67 -6.62 4.81
N VAL A 140 9.08 -6.27 3.65
CA VAL A 140 7.99 -7.01 3.01
C VAL A 140 8.44 -7.43 1.62
N HIS A 141 8.57 -8.74 1.38
CA HIS A 141 9.21 -9.21 0.16
C HIS A 141 8.86 -10.63 -0.27
N HIS A 142 9.26 -11.01 -1.49
CA HIS A 142 9.04 -12.32 -2.09
C HIS A 142 7.55 -12.71 -2.06
N LEU A 143 6.73 -11.88 -2.70
CA LEU A 143 5.27 -12.03 -2.71
C LEU A 143 4.73 -12.39 -4.09
N GLY A 144 3.60 -13.09 -4.10
CA GLY A 144 2.75 -13.32 -5.26
C GLY A 144 3.14 -14.54 -6.07
N TRP A 145 4.42 -14.77 -6.33
CA TRP A 145 4.95 -15.92 -7.07
C TRP A 145 4.27 -16.18 -8.42
N GLY A 146 3.59 -15.18 -9.01
CA GLY A 146 2.87 -15.31 -10.28
C GLY A 146 1.63 -16.21 -10.22
N LEU A 147 1.05 -16.46 -9.05
CA LEU A 147 -0.12 -17.32 -8.88
C LEU A 147 -1.44 -16.54 -8.93
N LEU A 148 -1.51 -15.40 -8.25
CA LEU A 148 -2.70 -14.55 -8.14
C LEU A 148 -2.46 -13.18 -8.78
N SER A 149 -3.54 -12.45 -8.98
CA SER A 149 -3.54 -11.07 -9.48
C SER A 149 -4.09 -10.12 -8.41
N ASP A 150 -4.13 -8.81 -8.68
CA ASP A 150 -4.79 -7.81 -7.85
C ASP A 150 -4.20 -7.75 -6.44
N MET A 151 -2.90 -7.52 -6.36
CA MET A 151 -2.15 -7.59 -5.12
C MET A 151 -0.99 -6.60 -5.06
N GLY A 152 -0.50 -6.33 -3.86
CA GLY A 152 0.64 -5.46 -3.62
C GLY A 152 1.47 -5.86 -2.41
N GLY A 153 2.59 -5.20 -2.21
CA GLY A 153 3.36 -5.30 -0.97
C GLY A 153 2.53 -4.85 0.22
N ILE A 154 1.94 -3.66 0.09
CA ILE A 154 0.83 -3.21 0.91
C ILE A 154 -0.38 -2.90 0.02
N TYR A 155 -1.56 -3.30 0.47
CA TYR A 155 -2.86 -3.10 -0.17
C TYR A 155 -3.78 -2.35 0.78
N THR A 156 -4.29 -1.19 0.38
CA THR A 156 -5.24 -0.41 1.19
C THR A 156 -6.61 -0.37 0.52
N LEU A 157 -7.68 -0.36 1.31
CA LEU A 157 -9.05 -0.46 0.81
C LEU A 157 -10.01 0.38 1.67
N GLY A 158 -10.61 1.40 1.06
CA GLY A 158 -11.56 2.31 1.70
C GLY A 158 -10.92 3.43 2.54
N PRO A 159 -11.74 4.24 3.20
CA PRO A 159 -11.29 5.37 4.03
C PRO A 159 -10.44 4.90 5.22
N SER A 160 -9.27 5.53 5.37
CA SER A 160 -8.28 5.15 6.38
C SER A 160 -7.48 6.38 6.85
N GLU A 161 -8.17 7.47 7.11
CA GLU A 161 -7.57 8.76 7.43
C GLU A 161 -6.64 8.66 8.66
N GLY A 162 -5.50 9.32 8.57
CA GLY A 162 -4.46 9.29 9.60
C GLY A 162 -3.61 8.02 9.63
N THR A 163 -3.88 7.05 8.77
CA THR A 163 -3.00 5.88 8.59
C THR A 163 -1.71 6.30 7.91
N THR A 164 -0.59 5.80 8.42
CA THR A 164 0.75 6.06 7.89
C THR A 164 1.44 4.76 7.47
N VAL A 165 2.06 4.79 6.29
CA VAL A 165 2.90 3.71 5.76
C VAL A 165 4.27 4.31 5.52
N ARG A 166 5.24 4.03 6.41
CA ARG A 166 6.51 4.77 6.39
C ARG A 166 7.72 3.93 6.76
N ASN A 167 8.87 4.31 6.19
CA ASN A 167 10.15 3.68 6.49
C ASN A 167 10.15 2.16 6.26
N ASN A 168 9.32 1.66 5.34
CA ASN A 168 9.28 0.25 4.99
C ASN A 168 10.15 -0.04 3.77
N VAL A 169 10.55 -1.29 3.63
CA VAL A 169 11.16 -1.83 2.43
C VAL A 169 10.20 -2.85 1.80
N PHE A 170 9.80 -2.62 0.55
CA PHE A 170 8.95 -3.51 -0.24
C PHE A 170 9.70 -3.95 -1.48
N HIS A 171 9.85 -5.26 -1.71
CA HIS A 171 10.54 -5.73 -2.92
C HIS A 171 10.18 -7.17 -3.33
N ASP A 172 10.55 -7.53 -4.57
CA ASP A 172 10.29 -8.84 -5.14
C ASP A 172 8.81 -9.21 -5.07
N ILE A 173 7.97 -8.39 -5.72
CA ILE A 173 6.51 -8.50 -5.67
C ILE A 173 5.98 -8.79 -7.07
N TYR A 174 5.40 -9.97 -7.26
CA TYR A 174 4.97 -10.48 -8.55
C TYR A 174 3.49 -10.87 -8.53
N ALA A 175 2.89 -10.98 -9.71
CA ALA A 175 1.49 -11.38 -9.89
C ALA A 175 1.34 -12.20 -11.18
N TYR A 176 0.25 -12.98 -11.28
CA TYR A 176 -0.05 -13.77 -12.46
C TYR A 176 -0.32 -12.87 -13.69
N SER A 177 -1.29 -11.97 -13.59
CA SER A 177 -1.68 -11.05 -14.64
C SER A 177 -1.43 -9.61 -14.21
N TYR A 178 -2.43 -8.85 -13.82
CA TYR A 178 -2.28 -7.51 -13.27
C TYR A 178 -2.01 -7.57 -11.76
N GLY A 179 -1.38 -6.55 -11.22
CA GLY A 179 -0.98 -6.53 -9.82
C GLY A 179 0.53 -6.75 -9.63
N GLY A 180 0.94 -7.04 -8.41
CA GLY A 180 2.34 -7.05 -8.04
C GLY A 180 2.89 -5.64 -7.92
N TRP A 181 2.10 -4.71 -7.38
CA TRP A 181 2.52 -3.36 -7.05
C TRP A 181 3.24 -3.31 -5.70
N GLY A 182 4.08 -2.33 -5.52
CA GLY A 182 4.69 -2.08 -4.21
C GLY A 182 3.68 -1.49 -3.23
N LEU A 183 3.27 -0.25 -3.49
CA LEU A 183 2.25 0.48 -2.75
C LEU A 183 0.96 0.49 -3.58
N TYR A 184 -0.08 -0.15 -3.08
CA TYR A 184 -1.35 -0.26 -3.79
C TYR A 184 -2.50 0.37 -3.00
N THR A 185 -3.04 1.46 -3.51
CA THR A 185 -4.26 2.10 -3.02
C THR A 185 -5.43 1.70 -3.92
N ASP A 186 -6.25 0.78 -3.41
CA ASP A 186 -7.43 0.29 -4.12
C ASP A 186 -8.68 1.11 -3.73
N GLU A 187 -9.83 0.62 -4.09
CA GLU A 187 -11.13 1.28 -4.09
C GLU A 187 -11.41 2.12 -2.85
N GLY A 188 -11.47 3.44 -3.04
CA GLY A 188 -11.85 4.38 -1.99
C GLY A 188 -10.76 4.69 -0.95
N SER A 189 -9.53 4.22 -1.12
CA SER A 189 -8.41 4.53 -0.22
C SER A 189 -8.29 6.04 0.00
N THR A 190 -8.44 6.50 1.24
CA THR A 190 -8.53 7.93 1.55
C THR A 190 -7.68 8.33 2.74
N GLY A 191 -6.96 9.46 2.60
CA GLY A 191 -6.28 10.14 3.70
C GLY A 191 -5.08 9.41 4.27
N ILE A 192 -4.40 8.59 3.47
CA ILE A 192 -3.26 7.77 3.88
C ILE A 192 -1.96 8.48 3.49
N LEU A 193 -0.98 8.46 4.39
CA LEU A 193 0.37 8.97 4.15
C LEU A 193 1.34 7.82 3.89
N PHE A 194 1.97 7.83 2.70
CA PHE A 194 3.07 6.94 2.33
C PHE A 194 4.35 7.76 2.27
N GLU A 195 5.28 7.55 3.21
CA GLU A 195 6.52 8.34 3.23
C GLU A 195 7.77 7.54 3.58
N ASN A 196 8.90 7.95 3.00
CA ASN A 196 10.21 7.37 3.28
C ASN A 196 10.28 5.85 3.02
N ASN A 197 9.46 5.30 2.13
CA ASN A 197 9.53 3.88 1.79
C ASN A 197 10.52 3.65 0.66
N LEU A 198 11.20 2.52 0.70
CA LEU A 198 11.98 1.97 -0.41
C LEU A 198 11.15 0.87 -1.08
N VAL A 199 10.89 1.01 -2.38
CA VAL A 199 10.14 0.03 -3.17
C VAL A 199 10.94 -0.35 -4.39
N TYR A 200 11.21 -1.63 -4.60
CA TYR A 200 11.94 -2.07 -5.79
C TYR A 200 11.55 -3.47 -6.27
N ALA A 201 11.94 -3.81 -7.50
CA ALA A 201 11.71 -5.13 -8.10
C ALA A 201 10.23 -5.57 -8.01
N THR A 202 9.32 -4.69 -8.44
CA THR A 202 7.88 -4.99 -8.54
C THR A 202 7.52 -5.35 -9.99
N LYS A 203 6.42 -6.10 -10.19
CA LYS A 203 5.99 -6.46 -11.55
C LYS A 203 5.36 -5.28 -12.26
N THR A 204 4.23 -4.81 -11.80
CA THR A 204 3.39 -3.89 -12.59
C THR A 204 3.71 -2.42 -12.31
N GLY A 205 4.11 -2.08 -11.08
CA GLY A 205 4.50 -0.72 -10.72
C GLY A 205 4.89 -0.60 -9.26
N SER A 206 5.73 0.38 -8.94
CA SER A 206 6.08 0.65 -7.54
C SER A 206 4.91 1.29 -6.78
N PHE A 207 4.06 2.03 -7.49
CA PHE A 207 2.83 2.63 -6.95
C PHE A 207 1.66 2.47 -7.91
N HIS A 208 0.50 2.14 -7.38
CA HIS A 208 -0.77 2.17 -8.09
C HIS A 208 -1.88 2.78 -7.23
N GLN A 209 -2.64 3.71 -7.80
CA GLN A 209 -3.94 4.10 -7.28
C GLN A 209 -5.04 3.70 -8.26
N HIS A 210 -5.92 2.77 -7.81
CA HIS A 210 -7.11 2.44 -8.59
C HIS A 210 -8.07 3.61 -8.56
N TYR A 211 -8.62 3.95 -7.38
CA TYR A 211 -9.24 5.24 -7.09
C TYR A 211 -9.23 5.51 -5.58
N GLY A 212 -9.15 6.77 -5.23
CA GLY A 212 -9.06 7.19 -3.85
C GLY A 212 -8.97 8.71 -3.73
N ARG A 213 -8.90 9.21 -2.50
CA ARG A 213 -8.97 10.63 -2.22
C ARG A 213 -7.91 11.07 -1.22
N GLU A 214 -7.20 12.14 -1.58
CA GLU A 214 -6.31 12.89 -0.68
C GLU A 214 -5.20 12.04 -0.02
N ASN A 215 -4.75 10.98 -0.71
CA ASN A 215 -3.57 10.23 -0.28
C ASN A 215 -2.30 11.05 -0.54
N ILE A 216 -1.28 10.87 0.27
CA ILE A 216 -0.01 11.59 0.13
C ILE A 216 1.13 10.57 -0.01
N LEU A 217 1.89 10.69 -1.10
CA LEU A 217 3.11 9.93 -1.33
C LEU A 217 4.27 10.90 -1.36
N ARG A 218 5.16 10.83 -0.36
CA ARG A 218 6.31 11.74 -0.31
C ARG A 218 7.59 11.08 0.17
N ASN A 219 8.71 11.58 -0.32
CA ASN A 219 10.05 11.13 0.07
C ASN A 219 10.27 9.61 -0.14
N ASN A 220 9.55 8.96 -1.05
CA ASN A 220 9.76 7.54 -1.34
C ASN A 220 10.82 7.36 -2.42
N ILE A 221 11.52 6.24 -2.37
CA ILE A 221 12.44 5.77 -3.40
C ILE A 221 11.78 4.58 -4.11
N LEU A 222 11.45 4.74 -5.38
CA LEU A 222 10.68 3.81 -6.21
C LEU A 222 11.55 3.33 -7.36
N VAL A 223 11.91 2.02 -7.39
CA VAL A 223 12.99 1.52 -8.23
C VAL A 223 12.59 0.27 -9.01
N ASN A 224 12.90 0.25 -10.31
CA ASN A 224 12.92 -0.97 -11.15
C ASN A 224 11.64 -1.81 -11.15
N SER A 225 10.50 -1.20 -11.44
CA SER A 225 9.32 -1.98 -11.81
C SER A 225 9.44 -2.49 -13.25
N GLN A 226 8.86 -3.66 -13.53
CA GLN A 226 9.04 -4.34 -14.81
C GLN A 226 8.18 -3.74 -15.93
N GLU A 227 6.88 -3.51 -15.70
CA GLU A 227 5.94 -3.08 -16.74
C GLU A 227 5.84 -1.57 -16.88
N HIS A 228 5.76 -0.85 -15.77
CA HIS A 228 5.79 0.63 -15.68
C HIS A 228 6.11 1.04 -14.24
N GLN A 229 6.44 2.31 -14.02
CA GLN A 229 6.87 2.72 -12.67
C GLN A 229 5.70 3.12 -11.78
N LEU A 230 4.75 3.92 -12.33
CA LEU A 230 3.62 4.47 -11.60
C LEU A 230 2.33 4.26 -12.39
N GLN A 231 1.23 3.90 -11.72
CA GLN A 231 -0.06 3.65 -12.38
C GLN A 231 -1.22 4.38 -11.70
N VAL A 232 -2.14 4.85 -12.53
CA VAL A 232 -3.50 5.24 -12.13
C VAL A 232 -4.50 4.57 -13.07
N THR A 233 -5.68 4.18 -12.59
CA THR A 233 -6.64 3.47 -13.45
C THR A 233 -8.01 4.15 -13.54
N ARG A 234 -8.55 4.69 -12.46
CA ARG A 234 -9.85 5.34 -12.47
C ARG A 234 -9.75 6.82 -12.13
N VAL A 235 -10.41 7.65 -12.94
CA VAL A 235 -10.46 9.11 -12.76
C VAL A 235 -11.72 9.49 -12.01
N GLU A 236 -11.57 10.34 -11.00
CA GLU A 236 -12.66 10.90 -10.21
C GLU A 236 -12.56 12.43 -10.10
N ASP A 237 -13.63 13.10 -9.63
CA ASP A 237 -13.77 14.57 -9.67
C ASP A 237 -13.16 15.31 -8.46
N HIS A 238 -12.35 14.61 -7.65
CA HIS A 238 -11.66 15.19 -6.49
C HIS A 238 -10.15 14.98 -6.58
N LEU A 239 -9.40 15.57 -5.66
CA LEU A 239 -7.96 15.34 -5.56
C LEU A 239 -7.71 13.87 -5.21
N SER A 240 -7.13 13.15 -6.15
CA SER A 240 -6.81 11.73 -6.01
C SER A 240 -5.68 11.51 -5.01
N PHE A 241 -4.55 12.15 -5.26
CA PHE A 241 -3.38 12.09 -4.38
C PHE A 241 -2.42 13.26 -4.61
N THR A 242 -1.50 13.43 -3.68
CA THR A 242 -0.30 14.27 -3.81
C THR A 242 0.92 13.37 -3.92
N PHE A 243 1.77 13.60 -4.93
CA PHE A 243 3.01 12.87 -5.17
C PHE A 243 4.18 13.87 -5.21
N GLU A 244 4.96 13.91 -4.12
CA GLU A 244 5.98 14.95 -3.97
C GLU A 244 7.27 14.47 -3.32
N ASN A 245 8.39 15.07 -3.74
CA ASN A 245 9.73 14.76 -3.23
C ASN A 245 10.10 13.27 -3.36
N ASN A 246 9.54 12.54 -4.33
CA ASN A 246 9.87 11.15 -4.55
C ASN A 246 11.00 11.02 -5.57
N LEU A 247 11.72 9.92 -5.50
CA LEU A 247 12.69 9.52 -6.48
C LEU A 247 12.17 8.28 -7.21
N VAL A 248 12.10 8.34 -8.56
CA VAL A 248 11.68 7.24 -9.43
C VAL A 248 12.84 6.89 -10.36
N TYR A 249 13.40 5.69 -10.17
CA TYR A 249 14.58 5.23 -10.91
C TYR A 249 14.31 3.87 -11.57
N TRP A 250 14.71 3.68 -12.82
CA TRP A 250 14.62 2.37 -13.47
C TRP A 250 15.70 2.16 -14.54
N THR A 251 15.95 0.90 -14.86
CA THR A 251 17.04 0.48 -15.77
C THR A 251 16.55 -0.21 -17.04
N ASN A 252 15.24 -0.40 -17.18
CA ASN A 252 14.63 -1.03 -18.36
C ASN A 252 13.94 0.02 -19.27
N GLN A 253 13.30 -0.42 -20.35
CA GLN A 253 12.61 0.45 -21.30
C GLN A 253 11.15 0.69 -20.95
N SER A 254 10.68 0.28 -19.78
CA SER A 254 9.31 0.47 -19.37
C SER A 254 8.96 1.97 -19.22
N PRO A 255 7.69 2.35 -19.43
CA PRO A 255 7.27 3.74 -19.28
C PRO A 255 7.27 4.18 -17.80
N ALA A 256 7.46 5.48 -17.57
CA ALA A 256 7.32 6.07 -16.24
C ALA A 256 5.88 5.96 -15.71
N LEU A 257 4.91 6.22 -16.57
CA LEU A 257 3.49 6.34 -16.21
C LEU A 257 2.62 5.39 -17.03
N ALA A 258 1.62 4.78 -16.39
CA ALA A 258 0.56 4.02 -17.05
C ALA A 258 -0.83 4.48 -16.60
N GLY A 259 -1.80 4.47 -17.54
CA GLY A 259 -3.18 4.89 -17.29
C GLY A 259 -3.44 6.37 -17.57
N PRO A 260 -4.62 6.88 -17.17
CA PRO A 260 -5.14 8.19 -17.61
C PRO A 260 -4.60 9.38 -16.79
N TRP A 261 -3.29 9.50 -16.64
CA TRP A 261 -2.63 10.56 -15.85
C TRP A 261 -3.03 11.98 -16.26
N GLU A 262 -3.26 12.23 -17.56
CA GLU A 262 -3.66 13.56 -18.03
C GLU A 262 -5.06 13.97 -17.54
N LYS A 263 -5.94 13.00 -17.37
CA LYS A 263 -7.32 13.23 -16.93
C LYS A 263 -7.45 13.19 -15.41
N ASN A 264 -6.54 12.51 -14.74
CA ASN A 264 -6.60 12.34 -13.29
C ASN A 264 -6.23 13.64 -12.54
N ARG A 265 -6.74 13.80 -11.35
CA ARG A 265 -6.54 14.97 -10.50
C ARG A 265 -5.55 14.65 -9.40
N GLN A 266 -4.28 14.78 -9.70
CA GLN A 266 -3.18 14.60 -8.75
C GLN A 266 -2.26 15.81 -8.73
N LEU A 267 -1.79 16.20 -7.56
CA LEU A 267 -0.69 17.14 -7.38
C LEU A 267 0.64 16.41 -7.49
N THR A 268 1.48 16.80 -8.42
CA THR A 268 2.81 16.22 -8.58
C THR A 268 3.86 17.33 -8.59
N ARG A 269 4.89 17.23 -7.73
CA ARG A 269 5.90 18.27 -7.60
C ARG A 269 7.18 17.79 -6.91
N ARG A 270 8.29 18.44 -7.27
CA ARG A 270 9.60 18.21 -6.64
C ARG A 270 10.07 16.76 -6.65
N ASN A 271 9.70 16.02 -7.70
CA ASN A 271 10.13 14.64 -7.88
C ASN A 271 11.38 14.56 -8.74
N CYS A 272 12.18 13.53 -8.56
CA CYS A 272 13.31 13.19 -9.41
C CYS A 272 13.00 11.90 -10.17
N TYR A 273 13.18 11.94 -11.50
CA TYR A 273 12.97 10.80 -12.38
C TYR A 273 14.25 10.49 -13.14
N TRP A 274 14.64 9.22 -13.18
CA TRP A 274 15.80 8.82 -13.97
C TRP A 274 15.65 7.43 -14.56
N ASN A 275 15.80 7.35 -15.90
CA ASN A 275 15.88 6.08 -16.62
C ASN A 275 17.34 5.81 -17.04
N ALA A 276 17.98 4.91 -16.33
CA ALA A 276 19.38 4.55 -16.58
C ALA A 276 19.57 3.65 -17.81
N SER A 277 18.50 3.20 -18.48
CA SER A 277 18.61 2.51 -19.78
C SER A 277 19.03 3.45 -20.92
N GLY A 278 19.03 4.76 -20.68
CA GLY A 278 19.23 5.79 -21.69
C GLY A 278 17.99 6.16 -22.50
N SER A 279 16.85 5.50 -22.26
CA SER A 279 15.57 5.84 -22.89
C SER A 279 15.03 7.17 -22.34
N PRO A 280 14.45 8.02 -23.18
CA PRO A 280 13.88 9.30 -22.71
C PRO A 280 12.75 9.09 -21.69
N VAL A 281 12.80 9.80 -20.59
CA VAL A 281 11.70 9.85 -19.62
C VAL A 281 10.51 10.60 -20.23
N ARG A 282 9.38 9.95 -20.32
CA ARG A 282 8.14 10.48 -20.88
C ARG A 282 7.00 10.41 -19.89
N PHE A 283 6.17 11.44 -19.90
CA PHE A 283 4.95 11.59 -19.09
C PHE A 283 3.75 11.67 -20.03
N ALA A 284 2.97 10.60 -20.16
CA ALA A 284 1.90 10.51 -21.17
C ALA A 284 2.38 10.98 -22.56
N ASP A 285 3.47 10.40 -23.03
CA ASP A 285 4.16 10.70 -24.32
C ASP A 285 4.80 12.10 -24.44
N LYS A 286 4.77 12.91 -23.39
CA LYS A 286 5.36 14.26 -23.37
C LYS A 286 6.70 14.28 -22.63
N PRO A 287 7.68 15.11 -23.08
CA PRO A 287 8.84 15.39 -22.25
C PRO A 287 8.44 16.22 -21.02
N LEU A 288 9.26 16.22 -19.95
CA LEU A 288 8.95 16.88 -18.69
C LEU A 288 8.49 18.34 -18.87
N ALA A 289 9.20 19.15 -19.67
CA ALA A 289 8.85 20.56 -19.87
C ALA A 289 7.45 20.75 -20.47
N ALA A 290 7.05 19.91 -21.42
CA ALA A 290 5.70 19.96 -21.99
C ALA A 290 4.64 19.44 -20.99
N TRP A 291 4.99 18.43 -20.18
CA TRP A 291 4.12 17.90 -19.13
C TRP A 291 3.86 18.92 -18.03
N GLN A 292 4.87 19.67 -17.60
CA GLN A 292 4.75 20.75 -16.61
C GLN A 292 3.78 21.85 -17.02
N ASN A 293 3.59 22.04 -18.32
CA ASN A 293 2.61 23.00 -18.87
C ASN A 293 1.18 22.42 -18.94
N THR A 294 0.99 21.12 -18.76
CA THR A 294 -0.36 20.52 -18.65
C THR A 294 -0.99 20.89 -17.32
N ARG A 295 -2.28 21.24 -17.36
CA ARG A 295 -3.02 21.67 -16.19
C ARG A 295 -3.81 20.54 -15.57
N ILE A 296 -3.89 20.52 -14.24
CA ILE A 296 -4.76 19.61 -13.52
C ILE A 296 -6.21 20.00 -13.82
N PRO A 297 -7.07 19.08 -14.32
CA PRO A 297 -8.45 19.40 -14.66
C PRO A 297 -9.23 19.86 -13.43
N ALA A 298 -10.06 20.89 -13.60
CA ALA A 298 -11.02 21.29 -12.58
C ALA A 298 -12.08 20.19 -12.37
N PRO A 299 -12.71 20.12 -11.18
CA PRO A 299 -13.89 19.26 -10.98
C PRO A 299 -15.01 19.62 -11.97
N THR A 300 -15.71 18.61 -12.49
CA THR A 300 -16.81 18.82 -13.47
C THR A 300 -18.12 19.23 -12.78
N ALA A 301 -18.29 18.92 -11.48
CA ALA A 301 -19.55 19.11 -10.76
C ALA A 301 -19.76 20.51 -10.14
N THR A 302 -18.89 21.47 -10.41
CA THR A 302 -19.08 22.82 -9.86
C THR A 302 -19.94 23.68 -10.80
N ASN A 303 -21.25 23.70 -10.56
CA ASN A 303 -22.18 24.65 -11.18
C ASN A 303 -21.94 26.13 -10.74
N ASN A 304 -20.85 26.41 -10.02
CA ASN A 304 -20.55 27.77 -9.56
C ASN A 304 -19.03 28.00 -9.40
N PRO A 305 -18.39 28.79 -10.24
CA PRO A 305 -16.94 28.94 -10.31
C PRO A 305 -16.23 29.80 -9.26
N PRO A 306 -16.83 30.39 -8.19
CA PRO A 306 -16.02 31.24 -7.34
C PRO A 306 -15.08 30.51 -6.37
N ASN A 307 -15.17 29.18 -6.19
CA ASN A 307 -14.34 28.44 -5.25
C ASN A 307 -13.74 27.15 -5.86
N LEU A 308 -12.95 27.29 -6.92
CA LEU A 308 -12.16 26.14 -7.37
C LEU A 308 -11.15 25.73 -6.29
N PRO A 309 -10.97 24.43 -6.04
CA PRO A 309 -9.94 23.96 -5.13
C PRO A 309 -8.56 24.49 -5.54
N ALA A 310 -7.71 24.77 -4.57
CA ALA A 310 -6.39 25.37 -4.82
C ALA A 310 -5.50 24.55 -5.78
N TRP A 311 -5.73 23.25 -5.91
CA TRP A 311 -5.00 22.38 -6.82
C TRP A 311 -5.48 22.47 -8.29
N ALA A 312 -6.72 22.88 -8.52
CA ALA A 312 -7.29 22.95 -9.87
C ALA A 312 -6.56 23.97 -10.73
N GLY A 313 -6.23 23.60 -11.94
CA GLY A 313 -5.50 24.46 -12.88
C GLY A 313 -4.00 24.63 -12.57
N GLN A 314 -3.46 24.01 -11.51
CA GLN A 314 -2.02 24.00 -11.29
C GLN A 314 -1.32 23.17 -12.38
N GLY A 315 -0.06 23.51 -12.66
CA GLY A 315 0.81 22.72 -13.53
C GLY A 315 1.21 21.40 -12.84
N ARG A 316 1.52 20.41 -13.64
CA ARG A 316 2.02 19.11 -13.17
C ARG A 316 3.53 19.15 -12.95
N GLU A 317 4.04 18.26 -12.12
CA GLU A 317 5.50 18.09 -11.85
C GLU A 317 6.24 19.41 -11.60
N GLN A 318 5.62 20.32 -10.84
CA GLN A 318 6.24 21.59 -10.52
C GLN A 318 7.55 21.40 -9.76
N CYS A 319 8.63 22.03 -10.22
CA CYS A 319 9.97 21.88 -9.65
C CYS A 319 10.53 20.44 -9.66
N SER A 320 9.97 19.55 -10.47
CA SER A 320 10.51 18.21 -10.69
C SER A 320 11.60 18.21 -11.74
N VAL A 321 12.49 17.22 -11.68
CA VAL A 321 13.64 17.10 -12.57
C VAL A 321 13.73 15.71 -13.19
N VAL A 322 14.33 15.62 -14.36
CA VAL A 322 14.86 14.38 -14.93
C VAL A 322 16.37 14.46 -14.83
N ALA A 323 16.95 13.77 -13.85
CA ALA A 323 18.37 13.82 -13.54
C ALA A 323 18.82 12.53 -12.86
N ASP A 324 20.08 12.14 -13.13
CA ASP A 324 20.70 11.01 -12.46
C ASP A 324 20.81 11.29 -10.95
N PRO A 325 20.22 10.45 -10.09
CA PRO A 325 20.31 10.62 -8.64
C PRO A 325 21.68 10.23 -8.08
N LEU A 326 22.62 9.81 -8.93
CA LEU A 326 23.99 9.46 -8.58
C LEU A 326 24.09 8.41 -7.47
N PHE A 327 23.32 7.35 -7.57
CA PHE A 327 23.46 6.20 -6.66
C PHE A 327 24.90 5.63 -6.73
N VAL A 328 25.49 5.37 -5.58
CA VAL A 328 26.87 4.84 -5.49
C VAL A 328 26.96 3.45 -6.12
N ASN A 329 25.92 2.66 -6.00
CA ASN A 329 25.81 1.34 -6.63
C ASN A 329 24.32 0.96 -6.81
N ALA A 330 23.72 1.41 -7.89
CA ALA A 330 22.31 1.16 -8.19
C ALA A 330 21.98 -0.31 -8.50
N ALA A 331 22.97 -1.17 -8.65
CA ALA A 331 22.79 -2.60 -8.93
C ALA A 331 22.86 -3.47 -7.65
N LYS A 332 23.11 -2.88 -6.53
CA LYS A 332 23.13 -3.50 -5.20
C LYS A 332 22.11 -2.79 -4.31
#